data_ab9c245de92797fe7d18cb8f9979d2f8
#
_entry.id   ab9c245de92797fe7d18cb8f9979d2f8
#
_cell.length_a   1.000
_cell.length_b   1.000
_cell.length_c   1.000
_cell.angle_alpha   90.00
_cell.angle_beta   90.00
_cell.angle_gamma   90.00
#
_symmetry.space_group_name_H-M   'P 1'
#
loop_
_entity.id
_entity.type
_entity.pdbx_description
1 polymer ?
#
loop_
_entity_poly.entity_id
_entity_poly.type
_entity_poly.pdbx_seq_one_letter_code
_entity_poly.pdbx_strand_id
1 'polypeptide(L)'
;MPIKSFDELIAHLKTHHLKKRVAAVCPNDESSHQAIANAERNGIITPLVFQSDDPAEAARQAVEAVRRGEADVIMKGFVNTDVLLRAILNKETGILRKGRVMTHITLAQLADYHKLLFFTDAAVIPYPTQEQRVAQIQYVTHYCQQLGIERPRISLIHCSEKVDAKNFPFTVGYGEIKEMAAQGAFGPCIIDGPLDLKASCSTESMAVKHIDSPIAGDADA
;
A
#
# COMPACT_ATOMS: atom_id res chain seq x y z
N MET A 1 -11.43 13.69 -11.14
CA MET A 1 -11.78 12.32 -11.60
C MET A 1 -10.78 11.34 -11.01
N PRO A 2 -11.16 10.12 -10.64
CA PRO A 2 -10.23 9.11 -10.14
C PRO A 2 -9.14 8.76 -11.16
N ILE A 3 -7.92 8.56 -10.67
CA ILE A 3 -6.78 8.10 -11.46
C ILE A 3 -6.91 6.58 -11.64
N LYS A 4 -6.89 6.09 -12.88
CA LYS A 4 -7.18 4.70 -13.23
C LYS A 4 -6.01 3.93 -13.82
N SER A 5 -4.90 4.62 -14.18
CA SER A 5 -3.72 4.00 -14.76
C SER A 5 -2.44 4.65 -14.23
N PHE A 6 -1.30 3.97 -14.40
CA PHE A 6 -0.01 4.56 -14.06
C PHE A 6 0.34 5.74 -14.96
N ASP A 7 -0.09 5.74 -16.21
CA ASP A 7 0.14 6.89 -17.11
C ASP A 7 -0.61 8.13 -16.61
N GLU A 8 -1.87 7.97 -16.19
CA GLU A 8 -2.64 9.05 -15.58
C GLU A 8 -2.00 9.51 -14.26
N LEU A 9 -1.48 8.59 -13.43
CA LEU A 9 -0.79 8.93 -12.19
C LEU A 9 0.48 9.76 -12.47
N ILE A 10 1.30 9.34 -13.42
CA ILE A 10 2.51 10.07 -13.80
C ILE A 10 2.15 11.45 -14.36
N ALA A 11 1.13 11.54 -15.21
CA ALA A 11 0.64 12.80 -15.75
C ALA A 11 0.15 13.74 -14.63
N HIS A 12 -0.59 13.21 -13.66
CA HIS A 12 -1.06 13.95 -12.49
C HIS A 12 0.11 14.51 -11.67
N LEU A 13 1.12 13.68 -11.35
CA LEU A 13 2.30 14.10 -10.58
C LEU A 13 3.06 15.23 -11.29
N LYS A 14 3.22 15.13 -12.61
CA LYS A 14 3.86 16.16 -13.42
C LYS A 14 3.08 17.47 -13.45
N THR A 15 1.78 17.40 -13.70
CA THR A 15 0.89 18.57 -13.81
C THR A 15 0.83 19.36 -12.50
N HIS A 16 0.87 18.67 -11.36
CA HIS A 16 0.81 19.31 -10.04
C HIS A 16 2.19 19.59 -9.45
N HIS A 17 3.27 19.38 -10.22
CA HIS A 17 4.66 19.56 -9.78
C HIS A 17 4.98 18.85 -8.47
N LEU A 18 4.40 17.66 -8.27
CA LEU A 18 4.58 16.85 -7.06
C LEU A 18 5.94 16.13 -7.15
N LYS A 19 6.96 16.78 -6.62
CA LYS A 19 8.34 16.28 -6.62
C LYS A 19 8.75 15.87 -5.21
N LYS A 20 9.31 14.65 -5.06
CA LYS A 20 9.78 14.11 -3.79
C LYS A 20 11.28 13.89 -3.79
N ARG A 21 11.92 14.16 -2.64
CA ARG A 21 13.33 13.82 -2.40
C ARG A 21 13.40 12.36 -1.97
N VAL A 22 14.09 11.54 -2.74
CA VAL A 22 14.15 10.09 -2.54
C VAL A 22 15.53 9.68 -2.08
N ALA A 23 15.65 9.19 -0.85
CA ALA A 23 16.85 8.59 -0.31
C ALA A 23 17.01 7.17 -0.88
N ALA A 24 17.84 7.00 -1.90
CA ALA A 24 18.12 5.72 -2.55
C ALA A 24 19.27 5.00 -1.83
N VAL A 25 19.00 3.83 -1.26
CA VAL A 25 19.98 3.04 -0.49
C VAL A 25 20.62 2.00 -1.38
N CYS A 26 21.94 2.12 -1.62
CA CYS A 26 22.74 1.21 -2.43
C CYS A 26 22.08 0.87 -3.79
N PRO A 27 21.75 1.84 -4.65
CA PRO A 27 21.12 1.57 -5.93
C PRO A 27 22.13 1.08 -6.98
N ASN A 28 22.79 -0.08 -6.71
CA ASN A 28 23.94 -0.55 -7.49
C ASN A 28 23.58 -1.45 -8.68
N ASP A 29 22.29 -1.77 -8.84
CA ASP A 29 21.78 -2.57 -9.95
C ASP A 29 21.21 -1.71 -11.07
N GLU A 30 21.23 -2.24 -12.30
CA GLU A 30 20.78 -1.54 -13.49
C GLU A 30 19.30 -1.09 -13.38
N SER A 31 18.45 -1.91 -12.78
CA SER A 31 17.02 -1.59 -12.63
C SER A 31 16.80 -0.40 -11.70
N SER A 32 17.56 -0.32 -10.61
CA SER A 32 17.54 0.84 -9.69
C SER A 32 18.04 2.11 -10.38
N HIS A 33 19.13 2.02 -11.14
CA HIS A 33 19.65 3.15 -11.90
C HIS A 33 18.64 3.67 -12.94
N GLN A 34 18.03 2.77 -13.71
CA GLN A 34 17.03 3.12 -14.72
C GLN A 34 15.78 3.74 -14.09
N ALA A 35 15.30 3.18 -12.97
CA ALA A 35 14.13 3.70 -12.24
C ALA A 35 14.38 5.13 -11.75
N ILE A 36 15.53 5.38 -11.12
CA ILE A 36 15.92 6.70 -10.62
C ILE A 36 16.02 7.69 -11.79
N ALA A 37 16.77 7.33 -12.84
CA ALA A 37 16.97 8.19 -14.01
C ALA A 37 15.65 8.53 -14.73
N ASN A 38 14.75 7.56 -14.84
CA ASN A 38 13.43 7.76 -15.43
C ASN A 38 12.55 8.68 -14.57
N ALA A 39 12.50 8.47 -13.26
CA ALA A 39 11.71 9.28 -12.34
C ALA A 39 12.25 10.74 -12.25
N GLU A 40 13.57 10.92 -12.24
CA GLU A 40 14.22 12.24 -12.26
C GLU A 40 13.97 12.97 -13.57
N ARG A 41 14.12 12.31 -14.72
CA ARG A 41 13.83 12.84 -16.06
C ARG A 41 12.36 13.27 -16.20
N ASN A 42 11.45 12.53 -15.56
CA ASN A 42 10.04 12.88 -15.49
C ASN A 42 9.74 14.01 -14.49
N GLY A 43 10.71 14.46 -13.72
CA GLY A 43 10.56 15.57 -12.77
C GLY A 43 9.80 15.23 -11.50
N ILE A 44 9.55 13.94 -11.22
CA ILE A 44 8.79 13.50 -10.05
C ILE A 44 9.65 13.21 -8.80
N ILE A 45 10.95 13.05 -8.98
CA ILE A 45 11.87 12.90 -7.85
C ILE A 45 13.11 13.79 -7.95
N THR A 46 13.73 14.03 -6.77
CA THR A 46 15.15 14.44 -6.65
C THR A 46 15.85 13.32 -5.88
N PRO A 47 16.77 12.57 -6.51
CA PRO A 47 17.45 11.47 -5.84
C PRO A 47 18.55 11.98 -4.90
N LEU A 48 18.69 11.32 -3.74
CA LEU A 48 19.78 11.44 -2.79
C LEU A 48 20.35 10.02 -2.63
N VAL A 49 21.55 9.77 -3.14
CA VAL A 49 22.13 8.42 -3.13
C VAL A 49 22.97 8.22 -1.86
N PHE A 50 22.67 7.16 -1.14
CA PHE A 50 23.39 6.70 0.05
C PHE A 50 24.10 5.39 -0.28
N GLN A 51 25.43 5.44 -0.28
CA GLN A 51 26.31 4.35 -0.67
C GLN A 51 27.38 4.14 0.41
N SER A 52 27.62 2.87 0.76
CA SER A 52 28.67 2.48 1.70
C SER A 52 29.09 1.04 1.41
N ASP A 53 30.31 0.66 1.78
CA ASP A 53 30.78 -0.73 1.80
C ASP A 53 29.99 -1.57 2.83
N ASP A 54 29.47 -0.92 3.88
CA ASP A 54 28.51 -1.49 4.80
C ASP A 54 27.08 -1.02 4.43
N PRO A 55 26.22 -1.90 3.88
CA PRO A 55 24.84 -1.55 3.55
C PRO A 55 24.02 -1.08 4.75
N ALA A 56 24.36 -1.51 5.98
CA ALA A 56 23.67 -1.06 7.19
C ALA A 56 23.97 0.41 7.48
N GLU A 57 25.17 0.87 7.19
CA GLU A 57 25.57 2.28 7.29
C GLU A 57 24.77 3.14 6.28
N ALA A 58 24.74 2.72 5.02
CA ALA A 58 23.95 3.42 3.99
C ALA A 58 22.46 3.51 4.38
N ALA A 59 21.88 2.42 4.90
CA ALA A 59 20.49 2.40 5.39
C ALA A 59 20.28 3.37 6.56
N ARG A 60 21.22 3.43 7.52
CA ARG A 60 21.14 4.38 8.67
C ARG A 60 21.21 5.83 8.21
N GLN A 61 22.11 6.15 7.28
CA GLN A 61 22.23 7.50 6.73
C GLN A 61 20.97 7.94 5.99
N ALA A 62 20.36 7.05 5.19
CA ALA A 62 19.11 7.33 4.48
C ALA A 62 17.94 7.58 5.47
N VAL A 63 17.84 6.76 6.52
CA VAL A 63 16.83 6.93 7.59
C VAL A 63 17.05 8.27 8.31
N GLU A 64 18.29 8.63 8.61
CA GLU A 64 18.61 9.89 9.26
C GLU A 64 18.28 11.10 8.37
N ALA A 65 18.51 11.02 7.06
CA ALA A 65 18.12 12.06 6.11
C ALA A 65 16.59 12.29 6.11
N VAL A 66 15.79 11.22 6.21
CA VAL A 66 14.34 11.34 6.37
C VAL A 66 13.96 11.97 7.72
N ARG A 67 14.62 11.59 8.81
CA ARG A 67 14.40 12.17 10.15
C ARG A 67 14.67 13.67 10.19
N ARG A 68 15.71 14.12 9.49
CA ARG A 68 16.08 15.54 9.37
C ARG A 68 15.22 16.32 8.38
N GLY A 69 14.31 15.63 7.67
CA GLY A 69 13.51 16.26 6.63
C GLY A 69 14.31 16.62 5.37
N GLU A 70 15.46 16.00 5.16
CA GLU A 70 16.29 16.14 3.95
C GLU A 70 15.78 15.26 2.81
N ALA A 71 15.11 14.14 3.14
CA ALA A 71 14.42 13.25 2.22
C ALA A 71 12.98 13.01 2.65
N ASP A 72 12.10 12.67 1.68
CA ASP A 72 10.68 12.44 1.90
C ASP A 72 10.33 10.94 1.82
N VAL A 73 11.13 10.17 1.08
CA VAL A 73 10.91 8.75 0.78
C VAL A 73 12.24 8.01 0.81
N ILE A 74 12.25 6.75 1.26
CA ILE A 74 13.38 5.84 1.13
C ILE A 74 13.10 4.86 -0.01
N MET A 75 14.03 4.73 -0.94
CA MET A 75 14.02 3.73 -1.99
C MET A 75 15.06 2.65 -1.66
N LYS A 76 14.61 1.40 -1.62
CA LYS A 76 15.50 0.24 -1.51
C LYS A 76 16.13 -0.05 -2.87
N GLY A 77 17.46 0.01 -2.96
CA GLY A 77 18.23 -0.50 -4.08
C GLY A 77 18.71 -1.93 -3.81
N PHE A 78 19.99 -2.22 -4.11
CA PHE A 78 20.58 -3.55 -3.95
C PHE A 78 21.09 -3.75 -2.50
N VAL A 79 20.15 -3.84 -1.57
CA VAL A 79 20.36 -4.11 -0.14
C VAL A 79 19.35 -5.13 0.36
N ASN A 80 19.73 -5.98 1.31
CA ASN A 80 18.79 -6.93 1.91
C ASN A 80 17.66 -6.18 2.64
N THR A 81 16.42 -6.62 2.44
CA THR A 81 15.25 -5.98 3.00
C THR A 81 15.30 -5.92 4.52
N ASP A 82 15.79 -6.95 5.19
CA ASP A 82 15.91 -6.99 6.65
C ASP A 82 16.91 -5.94 7.20
N VAL A 83 17.98 -5.63 6.46
CA VAL A 83 18.94 -4.58 6.83
C VAL A 83 18.26 -3.21 6.82
N LEU A 84 17.54 -2.91 5.75
CA LEU A 84 16.81 -1.65 5.65
C LEU A 84 15.68 -1.56 6.68
N LEU A 85 14.91 -2.63 6.87
CA LEU A 85 13.82 -2.66 7.85
C LEU A 85 14.33 -2.47 9.28
N ARG A 86 15.47 -3.05 9.65
CA ARG A 86 16.11 -2.82 10.97
C ARG A 86 16.44 -1.35 11.21
N ALA A 87 16.92 -0.64 10.19
CA ALA A 87 17.18 0.79 10.31
C ALA A 87 15.89 1.59 10.47
N ILE A 88 14.87 1.30 9.64
CA ILE A 88 13.55 1.98 9.67
C ILE A 88 12.83 1.76 11.02
N LEU A 89 12.89 0.53 11.55
CA LEU A 89 12.15 0.10 12.74
C LEU A 89 12.94 0.32 14.05
N ASN A 90 14.15 0.83 13.97
CA ASN A 90 14.95 1.10 15.17
C ASN A 90 14.20 2.04 16.12
N LYS A 91 14.10 1.68 17.40
CA LYS A 91 13.29 2.42 18.38
C LYS A 91 13.82 3.83 18.68
N GLU A 92 15.14 4.03 18.55
CA GLU A 92 15.80 5.29 18.88
C GLU A 92 16.07 6.15 17.63
N THR A 93 16.52 5.51 16.56
CA THR A 93 16.99 6.17 15.34
C THR A 93 16.12 5.95 14.11
N GLY A 94 15.10 5.10 14.21
CA GLY A 94 14.18 4.82 13.10
C GLY A 94 13.13 5.90 12.87
N ILE A 95 12.27 5.67 11.88
CA ILE A 95 11.24 6.61 11.45
C ILE A 95 9.82 6.12 11.70
N LEU A 96 9.63 4.89 12.15
CA LEU A 96 8.30 4.41 12.51
C LEU A 96 7.82 5.09 13.80
N ARG A 97 6.80 5.91 13.70
CA ARG A 97 6.22 6.62 14.84
C ARG A 97 5.52 5.64 15.79
N LYS A 98 5.61 5.89 17.09
CA LYS A 98 4.94 5.09 18.12
C LYS A 98 3.43 4.97 17.82
N GLY A 99 2.89 3.76 17.94
CA GLY A 99 1.48 3.48 17.68
C GLY A 99 1.10 3.37 16.19
N ARG A 100 2.07 3.47 15.28
CA ARG A 100 1.84 3.20 13.85
C ARG A 100 2.23 1.79 13.48
N VAL A 101 1.53 1.25 12.50
CA VAL A 101 1.80 -0.08 11.93
C VAL A 101 2.61 0.11 10.65
N MET A 102 3.72 -0.63 10.52
CA MET A 102 4.39 -0.77 9.25
C MET A 102 3.71 -1.89 8.46
N THR A 103 3.25 -1.60 7.28
CA THR A 103 2.57 -2.55 6.39
C THR A 103 3.00 -2.32 4.95
N HIS A 104 2.82 -3.33 4.12
CA HIS A 104 3.07 -3.24 2.69
C HIS A 104 1.76 -2.91 1.96
N ILE A 105 1.81 -1.92 1.08
CA ILE A 105 0.69 -1.57 0.20
C ILE A 105 1.22 -1.60 -1.24
N THR A 106 0.59 -2.43 -2.07
CA THR A 106 0.84 -2.51 -3.51
C THR A 106 -0.25 -1.79 -4.25
N LEU A 107 0.12 -0.97 -5.22
CA LEU A 107 -0.79 -0.47 -6.25
C LEU A 107 -0.48 -1.20 -7.55
N ALA A 108 -1.47 -1.84 -8.14
CA ALA A 108 -1.33 -2.64 -9.35
C ALA A 108 -2.21 -2.13 -10.49
N GLN A 109 -1.70 -2.22 -11.70
CA GLN A 109 -2.46 -2.11 -12.94
C GLN A 109 -2.51 -3.48 -13.59
N LEU A 110 -3.68 -4.09 -13.60
CA LEU A 110 -3.90 -5.43 -14.13
C LEU A 110 -4.46 -5.34 -15.56
N ALA A 111 -4.05 -6.25 -16.44
CA ALA A 111 -4.45 -6.22 -17.86
C ALA A 111 -5.97 -6.33 -18.04
N ASP A 112 -6.62 -7.16 -17.22
CA ASP A 112 -8.06 -7.45 -17.31
C ASP A 112 -8.89 -6.71 -16.26
N TYR A 113 -8.34 -5.66 -15.62
CA TYR A 113 -9.07 -4.84 -14.67
C TYR A 113 -9.04 -3.37 -15.09
N HIS A 114 -10.20 -2.74 -15.09
CA HIS A 114 -10.44 -1.43 -15.72
C HIS A 114 -9.90 -0.22 -14.95
N LYS A 115 -9.30 -0.43 -13.77
CA LYS A 115 -8.72 0.60 -12.91
C LYS A 115 -7.54 0.06 -12.11
N LEU A 116 -6.84 0.96 -11.42
CA LEU A 116 -5.81 0.58 -10.45
C LEU A 116 -6.44 -0.14 -9.25
N LEU A 117 -5.74 -1.12 -8.71
CA LEU A 117 -6.17 -1.92 -7.57
C LEU A 117 -5.10 -1.91 -6.48
N PHE A 118 -5.49 -1.57 -5.25
CA PHE A 118 -4.62 -1.69 -4.09
C PHE A 118 -4.68 -3.08 -3.47
N PHE A 119 -3.55 -3.53 -2.91
CA PHE A 119 -3.46 -4.74 -2.09
C PHE A 119 -2.68 -4.44 -0.81
N THR A 120 -3.15 -4.96 0.31
CA THR A 120 -2.44 -4.95 1.61
C THR A 120 -2.82 -6.17 2.46
N ASP A 121 -1.94 -6.84 3.15
CA ASP A 121 -0.49 -6.82 3.14
C ASP A 121 0.02 -8.04 2.37
N ALA A 122 0.90 -7.82 1.42
CA ALA A 122 1.41 -8.91 0.58
C ALA A 122 2.85 -9.33 0.93
N ALA A 123 3.54 -8.63 1.88
CA ALA A 123 4.97 -8.85 2.05
C ALA A 123 5.54 -8.62 3.47
N VAL A 124 4.84 -7.91 4.36
CA VAL A 124 5.40 -7.52 5.68
C VAL A 124 4.66 -8.19 6.83
N ILE A 125 3.34 -8.28 6.77
CA ILE A 125 2.51 -8.85 7.84
C ILE A 125 1.70 -10.04 7.30
N PRO A 126 2.23 -11.28 7.40
CA PRO A 126 1.53 -12.46 6.85
C PRO A 126 0.22 -12.78 7.59
N TYR A 127 0.17 -12.51 8.89
CA TYR A 127 -0.99 -12.78 9.74
C TYR A 127 -1.31 -11.54 10.58
N PRO A 128 -2.03 -10.54 10.01
CA PRO A 128 -2.33 -9.30 10.71
C PRO A 128 -3.28 -9.54 11.89
N THR A 129 -3.01 -8.86 13.02
CA THR A 129 -3.98 -8.75 14.11
C THR A 129 -5.16 -7.87 13.68
N GLN A 130 -6.22 -7.83 14.50
CA GLN A 130 -7.37 -6.96 14.21
C GLN A 130 -6.98 -5.48 14.16
N GLU A 131 -6.15 -5.02 15.10
CA GLU A 131 -5.65 -3.64 15.10
C GLU A 131 -4.80 -3.32 13.86
N GLN A 132 -3.99 -4.29 13.41
CA GLN A 132 -3.21 -4.14 12.19
C GLN A 132 -4.09 -4.04 10.94
N ARG A 133 -5.18 -4.85 10.84
CA ARG A 133 -6.16 -4.73 9.75
C ARG A 133 -6.85 -3.38 9.76
N VAL A 134 -7.26 -2.89 10.93
CA VAL A 134 -7.85 -1.56 11.06
C VAL A 134 -6.88 -0.49 10.54
N ALA A 135 -5.60 -0.55 10.90
CA ALA A 135 -4.59 0.38 10.40
C ALA A 135 -4.39 0.25 8.87
N GLN A 136 -4.34 -0.98 8.34
CA GLN A 136 -4.23 -1.22 6.91
C GLN A 136 -5.40 -0.61 6.12
N ILE A 137 -6.63 -0.76 6.61
CA ILE A 137 -7.82 -0.18 6.01
C ILE A 137 -7.77 1.35 6.03
N GLN A 138 -7.36 1.94 7.16
CA GLN A 138 -7.19 3.39 7.25
C GLN A 138 -6.17 3.91 6.22
N TYR A 139 -5.04 3.21 6.07
CA TYR A 139 -4.01 3.61 5.12
C TYR A 139 -4.47 3.47 3.67
N VAL A 140 -5.06 2.33 3.31
CA VAL A 140 -5.51 2.12 1.92
C VAL A 140 -6.66 3.04 1.56
N THR A 141 -7.60 3.31 2.48
CA THR A 141 -8.65 4.31 2.27
C THR A 141 -8.06 5.68 1.96
N HIS A 142 -7.07 6.09 2.75
CA HIS A 142 -6.36 7.36 2.51
C HIS A 142 -5.70 7.40 1.13
N TYR A 143 -4.99 6.34 0.71
CA TYR A 143 -4.35 6.30 -0.60
C TYR A 143 -5.36 6.28 -1.75
N CYS A 144 -6.47 5.56 -1.63
CA CYS A 144 -7.57 5.61 -2.59
C CYS A 144 -8.09 7.05 -2.77
N GLN A 145 -8.28 7.76 -1.67
CA GLN A 145 -8.73 9.17 -1.71
C GLN A 145 -7.70 10.10 -2.36
N GLN A 146 -6.39 9.85 -2.16
CA GLN A 146 -5.34 10.60 -2.87
C GLN A 146 -5.38 10.36 -4.39
N LEU A 147 -5.87 9.22 -4.85
CA LEU A 147 -6.13 8.95 -6.27
C LEU A 147 -7.48 9.49 -6.77
N GLY A 148 -8.20 10.26 -5.96
CA GLY A 148 -9.49 10.86 -6.30
C GLY A 148 -10.69 9.92 -6.17
N ILE A 149 -10.53 8.78 -5.49
CA ILE A 149 -11.63 7.84 -5.18
C ILE A 149 -12.26 8.28 -3.85
N GLU A 150 -13.33 9.06 -3.91
CA GLU A 150 -13.94 9.66 -2.71
C GLU A 150 -14.49 8.62 -1.74
N ARG A 151 -15.06 7.53 -2.26
CA ARG A 151 -15.67 6.45 -1.49
C ARG A 151 -15.20 5.08 -1.96
N PRO A 152 -13.96 4.66 -1.60
CA PRO A 152 -13.37 3.42 -2.08
C PRO A 152 -14.15 2.19 -1.61
N ARG A 153 -14.19 1.18 -2.48
CA ARG A 153 -14.69 -0.16 -2.21
C ARG A 153 -13.54 -1.06 -1.76
N ILE A 154 -13.57 -1.48 -0.52
CA ILE A 154 -12.52 -2.27 0.12
C ILE A 154 -13.04 -3.65 0.41
N SER A 155 -12.43 -4.66 -0.20
CA SER A 155 -12.80 -6.05 -0.04
C SER A 155 -11.95 -6.73 1.04
N LEU A 156 -12.61 -7.35 2.02
CA LEU A 156 -11.95 -8.17 3.04
C LEU A 156 -11.75 -9.58 2.47
N ILE A 157 -10.52 -9.84 1.98
CA ILE A 157 -10.21 -11.03 1.19
C ILE A 157 -10.13 -12.30 2.03
N HIS A 158 -10.77 -13.36 1.52
CA HIS A 158 -10.64 -14.73 1.99
C HIS A 158 -10.85 -15.71 0.82
N CYS A 159 -10.48 -16.96 0.97
CA CYS A 159 -10.69 -18.02 -0.03
C CYS A 159 -12.16 -18.51 -0.11
N SER A 160 -13.04 -18.00 0.75
CA SER A 160 -14.46 -18.36 0.84
C SER A 160 -15.27 -17.15 1.31
N GLU A 161 -16.51 -17.04 0.86
CA GLU A 161 -17.45 -15.96 1.22
C GLU A 161 -18.16 -16.19 2.57
N LYS A 162 -17.67 -17.15 3.36
CA LYS A 162 -18.27 -17.49 4.65
C LYS A 162 -17.31 -17.19 5.80
N VAL A 163 -17.86 -16.67 6.88
CA VAL A 163 -17.16 -16.61 8.16
C VAL A 163 -16.96 -18.03 8.69
N ASP A 164 -15.72 -18.41 8.98
CA ASP A 164 -15.36 -19.71 9.53
C ASP A 164 -14.53 -19.53 10.80
N ALA A 165 -15.21 -19.40 11.93
CA ALA A 165 -14.58 -19.20 13.23
C ALA A 165 -13.69 -20.38 13.66
N LYS A 166 -13.91 -21.59 13.13
CA LYS A 166 -13.17 -22.80 13.51
C LYS A 166 -11.82 -22.89 12.80
N ASN A 167 -11.83 -22.75 11.46
CA ASN A 167 -10.64 -22.95 10.65
C ASN A 167 -9.93 -21.63 10.33
N PHE A 168 -10.70 -20.52 10.24
CA PHE A 168 -10.21 -19.19 9.90
C PHE A 168 -10.77 -18.14 10.88
N PRO A 169 -10.35 -18.19 12.16
CA PRO A 169 -10.91 -17.35 13.23
C PRO A 169 -10.80 -15.84 12.95
N PHE A 170 -9.84 -15.42 12.14
CA PHE A 170 -9.70 -14.01 11.73
C PHE A 170 -10.92 -13.48 10.93
N THR A 171 -11.70 -14.35 10.27
CA THR A 171 -12.89 -13.95 9.51
C THR A 171 -14.00 -13.40 10.41
N VAL A 172 -14.02 -13.76 11.69
CA VAL A 172 -14.97 -13.21 12.68
C VAL A 172 -14.77 -11.70 12.82
N GLY A 173 -13.52 -11.25 12.87
CA GLY A 173 -13.18 -9.82 12.97
C GLY A 173 -13.63 -8.97 11.76
N TYR A 174 -13.99 -9.58 10.63
CA TYR A 174 -14.52 -8.85 9.48
C TYR A 174 -15.90 -8.23 9.78
N GLY A 175 -16.72 -8.86 10.64
CA GLY A 175 -17.97 -8.31 11.13
C GLY A 175 -17.76 -6.98 11.87
N GLU A 176 -16.84 -6.96 12.82
CA GLU A 176 -16.47 -5.75 13.58
C GLU A 176 -15.97 -4.62 12.64
N ILE A 177 -15.14 -4.96 11.65
CA ILE A 177 -14.63 -3.99 10.67
C ILE A 177 -15.79 -3.37 9.88
N LYS A 178 -16.76 -4.16 9.45
CA LYS A 178 -17.96 -3.67 8.74
C LYS A 178 -18.80 -2.75 9.63
N GLU A 179 -18.96 -3.09 10.91
CA GLU A 179 -19.64 -2.23 11.88
C GLU A 179 -18.90 -0.90 12.10
N MET A 180 -17.57 -0.96 12.25
CA MET A 180 -16.73 0.23 12.35
C MET A 180 -16.85 1.12 11.11
N ALA A 181 -16.90 0.53 9.92
CA ALA A 181 -17.09 1.26 8.66
C ALA A 181 -18.47 1.93 8.61
N ALA A 182 -19.53 1.24 9.03
CA ALA A 182 -20.87 1.80 9.12
C ALA A 182 -20.96 2.98 10.11
N GLN A 183 -20.13 2.98 11.15
CA GLN A 183 -19.98 4.07 12.12
C GLN A 183 -19.04 5.20 11.64
N GLY A 184 -18.45 5.07 10.45
CA GLY A 184 -17.57 6.09 9.87
C GLY A 184 -16.12 6.09 10.37
N ALA A 185 -15.66 5.02 11.03
CA ALA A 185 -14.32 4.94 11.63
C ALA A 185 -13.16 5.06 10.61
N PHE A 186 -13.44 4.80 9.33
CA PHE A 186 -12.47 4.86 8.22
C PHE A 186 -12.71 6.03 7.26
N GLY A 187 -13.66 6.93 7.58
CA GLY A 187 -14.14 7.92 6.64
C GLY A 187 -15.08 7.33 5.58
N PRO A 188 -15.34 8.07 4.47
CA PRO A 188 -16.22 7.59 3.42
C PRO A 188 -15.60 6.38 2.70
N CYS A 189 -16.15 5.20 2.90
CA CYS A 189 -15.74 3.96 2.22
C CYS A 189 -16.89 2.96 2.20
N ILE A 190 -16.76 1.92 1.39
CA ILE A 190 -17.61 0.73 1.38
C ILE A 190 -16.71 -0.44 1.70
N ILE A 191 -17.02 -1.19 2.76
CA ILE A 191 -16.23 -2.35 3.18
C ILE A 191 -17.15 -3.56 3.26
N ASP A 192 -16.77 -4.66 2.64
CA ASP A 192 -17.46 -5.93 2.77
C ASP A 192 -16.52 -7.13 2.60
N GLY A 193 -17.00 -8.28 3.02
CA GLY A 193 -16.34 -9.56 3.00
C GLY A 193 -16.80 -10.46 4.16
N PRO A 194 -16.29 -11.69 4.20
CA PRO A 194 -15.21 -12.23 3.36
C PRO A 194 -15.63 -12.42 1.89
N LEU A 195 -14.73 -12.10 0.97
CA LEU A 195 -14.88 -12.31 -0.47
C LEU A 195 -13.60 -12.89 -1.06
N ASP A 196 -13.70 -13.71 -2.10
CA ASP A 196 -12.50 -14.05 -2.87
C ASP A 196 -12.10 -12.92 -3.83
N LEU A 197 -10.87 -12.97 -4.32
CA LEU A 197 -10.34 -11.92 -5.20
C LEU A 197 -11.15 -11.80 -6.51
N LYS A 198 -11.62 -12.92 -7.06
CA LYS A 198 -12.36 -12.92 -8.32
C LYS A 198 -13.73 -12.29 -8.14
N ALA A 199 -14.45 -12.62 -7.07
CA ALA A 199 -15.73 -11.99 -6.72
C ALA A 199 -15.54 -10.50 -6.40
N SER A 200 -14.43 -10.12 -5.77
CA SER A 200 -14.12 -8.72 -5.47
C SER A 200 -13.93 -7.86 -6.72
N CYS A 201 -13.44 -8.45 -7.83
CA CYS A 201 -13.06 -7.73 -9.05
C CYS A 201 -13.90 -8.08 -10.29
N SER A 202 -14.97 -8.88 -10.17
CA SER A 202 -15.80 -9.31 -11.30
C SER A 202 -17.27 -9.41 -10.93
N THR A 203 -18.08 -8.55 -11.58
CA THR A 203 -19.54 -8.59 -11.47
C THR A 203 -20.11 -9.92 -11.95
N GLU A 204 -19.54 -10.51 -13.02
CA GLU A 204 -19.93 -11.81 -13.52
C GLU A 204 -19.70 -12.92 -12.48
N SER A 205 -18.54 -12.92 -11.84
CA SER A 205 -18.24 -13.88 -10.77
C SER A 205 -19.19 -13.77 -9.60
N MET A 206 -19.55 -12.57 -9.19
CA MET A 206 -20.56 -12.36 -8.15
C MET A 206 -21.93 -12.90 -8.56
N ALA A 207 -22.34 -12.65 -9.80
CA ALA A 207 -23.62 -13.14 -10.33
C ALA A 207 -23.66 -14.68 -10.36
N VAL A 208 -22.61 -15.34 -10.87
CA VAL A 208 -22.49 -16.81 -10.92
C VAL A 208 -22.53 -17.44 -9.52
N LYS A 209 -21.92 -16.79 -8.54
CA LYS A 209 -21.87 -17.27 -7.15
C LYS A 209 -23.08 -16.81 -6.31
N HIS A 210 -24.00 -16.05 -6.88
CA HIS A 210 -25.14 -15.45 -6.17
C HIS A 210 -24.72 -14.64 -4.93
N ILE A 211 -23.63 -13.88 -5.03
CA ILE A 211 -23.11 -13.03 -3.95
C ILE A 211 -23.80 -11.68 -4.03
N ASP A 212 -24.44 -11.28 -2.92
CA ASP A 212 -24.96 -9.92 -2.73
C ASP A 212 -23.99 -9.14 -1.83
N SER A 213 -23.22 -8.25 -2.43
CA SER A 213 -22.25 -7.41 -1.74
C SER A 213 -22.16 -6.02 -2.34
N PRO A 214 -22.06 -4.96 -1.52
CA PRO A 214 -21.91 -3.59 -1.99
C PRO A 214 -20.57 -3.32 -2.70
N ILE A 215 -19.63 -4.26 -2.65
CA ILE A 215 -18.39 -4.21 -3.46
C ILE A 215 -18.75 -4.31 -4.95
N ALA A 216 -19.78 -5.08 -5.28
CA ALA A 216 -20.34 -5.20 -6.63
C ALA A 216 -19.32 -5.65 -7.70
N GLY A 217 -18.30 -6.44 -7.32
CA GLY A 217 -17.25 -6.90 -8.24
C GLY A 217 -16.36 -5.77 -8.78
N ASP A 218 -16.28 -4.66 -8.06
CA ASP A 218 -15.61 -3.42 -8.48
C ASP A 218 -14.76 -2.84 -7.32
N ALA A 219 -13.93 -3.68 -6.68
CA ALA A 219 -13.06 -3.29 -5.59
C ALA A 219 -12.01 -2.26 -6.02
N ASP A 220 -11.66 -1.33 -5.12
CA ASP A 220 -10.51 -0.42 -5.23
C ASP A 220 -9.32 -0.95 -4.42
N ALA A 221 -9.61 -1.78 -3.39
CA ALA A 221 -8.61 -2.39 -2.52
C ALA A 221 -9.11 -3.72 -1.93
#